data_0dc5960f610da3329d7e124c1c377413
#
_entry.id   0dc5960f610da3329d7e124c1c377413
#
_cell.length_a   1.000
_cell.length_b   1.000
_cell.length_c   1.000
_cell.angle_alpha   90.00
_cell.angle_beta   90.00
_cell.angle_gamma   90.00
#
_symmetry.space_group_name_H-M   'P 1'
#
loop_
_entity.id
_entity.type
_entity.pdbx_description
1 polymer ?
#
loop_
_entity_poly.entity_id
_entity_poly.type
_entity_poly.pdbx_seq_one_letter_code
_entity_poly.pdbx_strand_id
1 'polypeptide(L)'
;MTIASRAILKSGLVSLAAVATIGLAPSAWAGCGDAALKHASYLVDNNANLFQLADDDEAAIVGMWSVQLKSGGQPFDFGYSQWHSDGTEIMNSGARAPSTQNFCLGVWKKTGPRSYHLNHYALDYANDTLQHRITLTEDVTLQGNNTFSGSFEIIVDNVPAVSGQITGQRIKP
;
A
#
# COMPACT_ATOMS: atom_id res chain seq x y z
N MET A 1 -57.82 -64.18 8.23
CA MET A 1 -58.90 -63.77 7.34
C MET A 1 -59.15 -62.32 7.52
N THR A 2 -58.66 -61.46 6.59
CA THR A 2 -59.31 -60.22 6.30
C THR A 2 -58.44 -59.42 5.28
N ILE A 3 -59.08 -58.90 4.37
CA ILE A 3 -58.81 -58.46 3.00
C ILE A 3 -58.01 -57.16 2.94
N ALA A 4 -57.09 -57.15 2.03
CA ALA A 4 -56.33 -55.93 1.61
C ALA A 4 -57.20 -54.99 0.81
N SER A 5 -57.06 -53.69 1.05
CA SER A 5 -57.50 -52.64 0.13
C SER A 5 -56.32 -51.83 -0.31
N ARG A 6 -56.03 -51.88 -1.63
CA ARG A 6 -55.03 -51.07 -2.34
C ARG A 6 -55.64 -49.70 -2.64
N ALA A 7 -54.99 -48.67 -2.17
CA ALA A 7 -55.22 -47.33 -2.65
C ALA A 7 -54.02 -46.94 -3.57
N ILE A 8 -54.34 -46.65 -4.82
CA ILE A 8 -53.42 -46.19 -5.84
C ILE A 8 -53.38 -44.67 -5.75
N LEU A 9 -52.27 -44.10 -5.26
CA LEU A 9 -52.05 -42.67 -5.33
C LEU A 9 -51.23 -42.35 -6.62
N LYS A 10 -51.86 -41.61 -7.51
CA LYS A 10 -51.23 -41.08 -8.72
C LYS A 10 -50.34 -39.91 -8.31
N SER A 11 -49.04 -40.08 -8.42
CA SER A 11 -48.05 -39.02 -8.24
C SER A 11 -47.95 -38.15 -9.49
N GLY A 12 -48.40 -36.95 -9.41
CA GLY A 12 -48.13 -35.93 -10.42
C GLY A 12 -46.70 -35.38 -10.22
N LEU A 13 -45.84 -35.58 -11.19
CA LEU A 13 -44.55 -34.95 -11.29
C LEU A 13 -44.75 -33.47 -11.68
N VAL A 14 -44.52 -32.56 -10.75
CA VAL A 14 -44.33 -31.13 -11.07
C VAL A 14 -42.83 -30.92 -11.22
N SER A 15 -42.38 -30.83 -12.44
CA SER A 15 -41.00 -30.42 -12.76
C SER A 15 -40.83 -28.94 -12.54
N LEU A 16 -40.22 -28.54 -11.43
CA LEU A 16 -39.77 -27.18 -11.21
C LEU A 16 -38.43 -27.03 -11.94
N ALA A 17 -38.44 -26.35 -13.09
CA ALA A 17 -37.23 -25.92 -13.77
C ALA A 17 -36.67 -24.71 -13.01
N ALA A 18 -35.68 -24.92 -12.18
CA ALA A 18 -34.90 -23.85 -11.58
C ALA A 18 -33.95 -23.30 -12.66
N VAL A 19 -34.27 -22.12 -13.22
CA VAL A 19 -33.37 -21.35 -14.06
C VAL A 19 -32.34 -20.73 -13.13
N ALA A 20 -31.17 -21.35 -13.06
CA ALA A 20 -30.00 -20.74 -12.41
C ALA A 20 -29.47 -19.61 -13.30
N THR A 21 -29.87 -18.38 -13.04
CA THR A 21 -29.17 -17.21 -13.59
C THR A 21 -27.80 -17.14 -12.93
N ILE A 22 -26.78 -17.66 -13.59
CA ILE A 22 -25.39 -17.40 -13.24
C ILE A 22 -25.14 -15.92 -13.54
N GLY A 23 -25.30 -15.08 -12.51
CA GLY A 23 -24.86 -13.72 -12.55
C GLY A 23 -23.34 -13.73 -12.70
N LEU A 24 -22.87 -13.40 -13.92
CA LEU A 24 -21.49 -13.02 -14.14
C LEU A 24 -21.27 -11.72 -13.37
N ALA A 25 -20.82 -11.83 -12.12
CA ALA A 25 -20.27 -10.70 -11.42
C ALA A 25 -19.05 -10.22 -12.24
N PRO A 26 -19.00 -8.96 -12.69
CA PRO A 26 -17.79 -8.45 -13.30
C PRO A 26 -16.69 -8.56 -12.24
N SER A 27 -15.67 -9.36 -12.57
CA SER A 27 -14.44 -9.40 -11.77
C SER A 27 -13.93 -7.95 -11.72
N ALA A 28 -14.05 -7.32 -10.55
CA ALA A 28 -13.42 -6.04 -10.29
C ALA A 28 -11.90 -6.32 -10.31
N TRP A 29 -11.29 -6.09 -11.44
CA TRP A 29 -9.85 -6.01 -11.55
C TRP A 29 -9.45 -4.72 -10.84
N ALA A 30 -9.04 -4.85 -9.59
CA ALA A 30 -8.33 -3.80 -8.90
C ALA A 30 -6.92 -3.71 -9.50
N GLY A 31 -6.85 -3.28 -10.75
CA GLY A 31 -5.61 -2.90 -11.40
C GLY A 31 -5.34 -1.43 -11.07
N CYS A 32 -4.19 -1.13 -10.49
CA CYS A 32 -3.72 0.24 -10.42
C CYS A 32 -3.67 0.79 -11.86
N GLY A 33 -4.64 1.62 -12.24
CA GLY A 33 -4.50 2.46 -13.42
C GLY A 33 -5.61 2.50 -14.45
N ASP A 34 -6.55 1.55 -14.51
CA ASP A 34 -7.47 1.49 -15.68
C ASP A 34 -8.69 2.41 -15.57
N ALA A 35 -9.10 2.83 -14.39
CA ALA A 35 -10.24 3.73 -14.20
C ALA A 35 -9.87 5.23 -14.28
N ALA A 36 -8.62 5.58 -14.10
CA ALA A 36 -8.16 6.97 -14.09
C ALA A 36 -7.96 7.56 -15.49
N LEU A 37 -7.75 6.73 -16.51
CA LEU A 37 -7.41 7.22 -17.85
C LEU A 37 -8.60 7.79 -18.64
N LYS A 38 -9.84 7.53 -18.23
CA LYS A 38 -11.03 8.08 -18.91
C LYS A 38 -11.48 9.46 -18.42
N HIS A 39 -10.94 9.94 -17.32
CA HIS A 39 -11.27 11.25 -16.74
C HIS A 39 -10.08 12.19 -16.57
N ALA A 40 -8.89 11.79 -16.99
CA ALA A 40 -7.68 12.63 -16.92
C ALA A 40 -7.55 13.64 -18.07
N SER A 41 -8.64 13.96 -18.77
CA SER A 41 -8.66 15.10 -19.70
C SER A 41 -8.88 16.45 -19.01
N TYR A 42 -8.81 16.49 -17.68
CA TYR A 42 -8.90 17.73 -16.92
C TYR A 42 -7.52 18.28 -16.64
N LEU A 43 -7.28 19.43 -17.27
CA LEU A 43 -6.27 20.40 -16.88
C LEU A 43 -4.81 20.04 -17.22
N VAL A 44 -4.53 19.85 -18.49
CA VAL A 44 -3.29 20.40 -19.01
C VAL A 44 -3.50 21.91 -19.14
N ASP A 45 -3.44 22.60 -18.00
CA ASP A 45 -3.28 24.04 -18.01
C ASP A 45 -1.86 24.31 -18.50
N ASN A 46 -1.76 25.03 -19.65
CA ASN A 46 -0.50 25.38 -20.31
C ASN A 46 0.34 26.39 -19.50
N ASN A 47 0.27 26.36 -18.17
CA ASN A 47 1.10 27.15 -17.29
C ASN A 47 2.28 26.30 -16.81
N ALA A 48 3.22 26.04 -17.75
CA ALA A 48 4.47 25.32 -17.51
C ALA A 48 5.41 25.99 -16.46
N ASN A 49 4.93 26.97 -15.72
CA ASN A 49 5.71 27.71 -14.73
C ASN A 49 5.30 27.43 -13.27
N LEU A 50 4.39 26.51 -13.00
CA LEU A 50 4.02 26.15 -11.62
C LEU A 50 4.92 25.08 -10.99
N PHE A 51 5.86 24.51 -11.74
CA PHE A 51 6.94 23.68 -11.24
C PHE A 51 8.25 24.45 -11.14
N GLN A 52 8.19 25.69 -10.76
CA GLN A 52 9.39 26.41 -10.36
C GLN A 52 9.73 25.99 -8.94
N LEU A 53 10.33 24.77 -8.88
CA LEU A 53 11.51 24.39 -8.12
C LEU A 53 11.54 25.01 -6.72
N ALA A 54 10.97 24.28 -5.74
CA ALA A 54 11.61 24.24 -4.42
C ALA A 54 13.12 24.17 -4.65
N ASP A 55 13.86 24.95 -3.88
CA ASP A 55 15.33 25.01 -3.83
C ASP A 55 15.92 23.65 -4.24
N ASP A 56 16.84 23.60 -5.20
CA ASP A 56 17.37 22.38 -5.83
C ASP A 56 17.72 21.27 -4.83
N ASP A 57 17.95 21.63 -3.58
CA ASP A 57 18.25 20.72 -2.47
C ASP A 57 17.00 20.09 -1.79
N GLU A 58 15.84 20.74 -1.74
CA GLU A 58 14.62 20.13 -1.19
C GLU A 58 14.05 19.07 -2.12
N ALA A 59 14.11 19.32 -3.42
CA ALA A 59 13.66 18.41 -4.45
C ALA A 59 14.52 17.16 -4.59
N ALA A 60 15.72 17.12 -4.00
CA ALA A 60 16.67 16.03 -4.25
C ALA A 60 16.19 14.64 -3.76
N ILE A 61 15.37 14.58 -2.69
CA ILE A 61 14.79 13.30 -2.21
C ILE A 61 13.55 12.89 -2.99
N VAL A 62 12.84 13.83 -3.63
CA VAL A 62 11.58 13.59 -4.33
C VAL A 62 11.76 12.57 -5.44
N GLY A 63 10.84 11.62 -5.52
CA GLY A 63 10.83 10.55 -6.52
C GLY A 63 10.54 9.19 -5.93
N MET A 64 10.76 8.16 -6.73
CA MET A 64 10.46 6.77 -6.36
C MET A 64 11.74 6.02 -6.00
N TRP A 65 11.67 5.23 -4.93
CA TRP A 65 12.80 4.52 -4.36
C TRP A 65 12.47 3.06 -4.09
N SER A 66 13.41 2.17 -4.38
CA SER A 66 13.43 0.82 -3.82
C SER A 66 14.15 0.89 -2.48
N VAL A 67 13.50 0.46 -1.42
CA VAL A 67 14.03 0.55 -0.05
C VAL A 67 14.26 -0.82 0.57
N GLN A 68 15.25 -0.91 1.45
CA GLN A 68 15.55 -2.09 2.25
C GLN A 68 15.81 -1.66 3.69
N LEU A 69 15.15 -2.34 4.61
CA LEU A 69 15.31 -2.18 6.05
C LEU A 69 16.01 -3.42 6.64
N LYS A 70 16.97 -3.20 7.54
CA LYS A 70 17.70 -4.27 8.24
C LYS A 70 17.71 -3.99 9.73
N SER A 71 17.43 -5.01 10.54
CA SER A 71 17.53 -4.96 12.00
C SER A 71 18.50 -6.03 12.49
N GLY A 72 19.43 -5.68 13.37
CA GLY A 72 20.48 -6.61 13.82
C GLY A 72 21.35 -7.16 12.68
N GLY A 73 21.47 -6.42 11.56
CA GLY A 73 22.20 -6.85 10.36
C GLY A 73 21.42 -7.81 9.43
N GLN A 74 20.23 -8.25 9.83
CA GLN A 74 19.39 -9.14 9.02
C GLN A 74 18.31 -8.36 8.25
N PRO A 75 17.91 -8.82 7.05
CA PRO A 75 16.77 -8.25 6.34
C PRO A 75 15.52 -8.24 7.24
N PHE A 76 14.86 -7.09 7.34
CA PHE A 76 13.65 -6.89 8.12
C PHE A 76 12.43 -6.60 7.24
N ASP A 77 12.57 -5.64 6.31
CA ASP A 77 11.55 -5.28 5.34
C ASP A 77 12.20 -4.75 4.05
N PHE A 78 11.41 -4.70 2.99
CA PHE A 78 11.77 -4.09 1.72
C PHE A 78 10.52 -3.52 1.09
N GLY A 79 10.66 -2.62 0.11
CA GLY A 79 9.49 -2.07 -0.55
C GLY A 79 9.81 -0.98 -1.55
N TYR A 80 8.75 -0.27 -1.90
CA TYR A 80 8.81 0.91 -2.74
C TYR A 80 8.26 2.10 -1.98
N SER A 81 9.00 3.20 -2.00
CA SER A 81 8.65 4.45 -1.35
C SER A 81 8.61 5.56 -2.38
N GLN A 82 7.57 6.38 -2.35
CA GLN A 82 7.41 7.54 -3.22
C GLN A 82 7.33 8.80 -2.39
N TRP A 83 8.34 9.67 -2.54
CA TRP A 83 8.46 10.94 -1.86
C TRP A 83 7.95 12.06 -2.75
N HIS A 84 7.01 12.85 -2.26
CA HIS A 84 6.36 13.94 -2.99
C HIS A 84 6.92 15.30 -2.54
N SER A 85 6.88 16.30 -3.46
CA SER A 85 7.40 17.63 -3.19
C SER A 85 6.59 18.45 -2.19
N ASP A 86 5.41 17.98 -1.81
CA ASP A 86 4.54 18.61 -0.81
C ASP A 86 4.85 18.15 0.63
N GLY A 87 5.91 17.35 0.83
CA GLY A 87 6.29 16.81 2.14
C GLY A 87 5.54 15.53 2.51
N THR A 88 4.76 14.94 1.61
CA THR A 88 4.11 13.65 1.84
C THR A 88 4.92 12.50 1.25
N GLU A 89 4.64 11.28 1.73
CA GLU A 89 5.27 10.06 1.24
C GLU A 89 4.30 8.88 1.35
N ILE A 90 4.44 7.92 0.46
CA ILE A 90 3.72 6.64 0.48
C ILE A 90 4.72 5.51 0.30
N MET A 91 4.70 4.56 1.23
CA MET A 91 5.48 3.32 1.11
C MET A 91 4.56 2.12 0.97
N ASN A 92 4.95 1.20 0.06
CA ASN A 92 4.39 -0.13 -0.05
C ASN A 92 5.42 -1.13 0.49
N SER A 93 5.13 -1.74 1.64
CA SER A 93 5.98 -2.76 2.27
C SER A 93 5.82 -4.10 1.55
N GLY A 94 6.93 -4.75 1.24
CA GLY A 94 6.96 -6.06 0.58
C GLY A 94 7.01 -7.24 1.55
N ALA A 95 7.42 -7.03 2.80
CA ALA A 95 7.45 -8.09 3.80
C ALA A 95 6.08 -8.34 4.46
N ARG A 96 5.13 -7.44 4.27
CA ARG A 96 3.78 -7.56 4.83
C ARG A 96 2.79 -8.07 3.80
N ALA A 97 1.93 -9.00 4.20
CA ALA A 97 0.83 -9.44 3.34
C ALA A 97 -0.19 -8.30 3.13
N PRO A 98 -0.76 -8.13 1.92
CA PRO A 98 -1.74 -7.09 1.63
C PRO A 98 -2.94 -7.10 2.60
N SER A 99 -3.36 -8.28 3.07
CA SER A 99 -4.44 -8.46 4.05
C SER A 99 -4.14 -7.89 5.44
N THR A 100 -2.86 -7.60 5.75
CA THR A 100 -2.44 -6.99 7.02
C THR A 100 -2.16 -5.50 6.87
N GLN A 101 -2.55 -4.91 5.74
CA GLN A 101 -2.25 -3.55 5.32
C GLN A 101 -0.75 -3.29 5.16
N ASN A 102 -0.29 -3.30 3.93
CA ASN A 102 1.13 -3.13 3.59
C ASN A 102 1.49 -1.71 3.09
N PHE A 103 0.58 -0.75 3.24
CA PHE A 103 0.83 0.66 2.94
C PHE A 103 1.10 1.46 4.20
N CYS A 104 2.09 2.35 4.12
CA CYS A 104 2.34 3.41 5.10
C CYS A 104 2.11 4.76 4.42
N LEU A 105 1.60 5.72 5.19
CA LEU A 105 1.45 7.11 4.76
C LEU A 105 2.43 7.95 5.56
N GLY A 106 3.28 8.69 4.88
CA GLY A 106 4.37 9.43 5.49
C GLY A 106 4.26 10.95 5.34
N VAL A 107 4.90 11.63 6.26
CA VAL A 107 5.22 13.06 6.15
C VAL A 107 6.69 13.25 6.42
N TRP A 108 7.36 14.06 5.60
CA TRP A 108 8.79 14.27 5.71
C TRP A 108 9.17 15.75 5.72
N LYS A 109 10.34 16.02 6.25
CA LYS A 109 10.96 17.35 6.22
C LYS A 109 12.47 17.23 6.03
N LYS A 110 13.08 18.24 5.42
CA LYS A 110 14.53 18.40 5.37
C LYS A 110 15.05 18.79 6.74
N THR A 111 16.12 18.16 7.20
CA THR A 111 16.75 18.42 8.50
C THR A 111 18.18 18.95 8.38
N GLY A 112 18.76 18.89 7.17
CA GLY A 112 20.11 19.39 6.92
C GLY A 112 20.48 19.28 5.44
N PRO A 113 21.71 19.62 5.07
CA PRO A 113 22.19 19.40 3.72
C PRO A 113 22.03 17.93 3.35
N ARG A 114 21.12 17.64 2.39
CA ARG A 114 20.81 16.27 1.91
C ARG A 114 20.30 15.30 2.98
N SER A 115 19.88 15.79 4.15
CA SER A 115 19.35 14.99 5.25
C SER A 115 17.88 15.25 5.45
N TYR A 116 17.11 14.19 5.73
CA TYR A 116 15.66 14.23 5.81
C TYR A 116 15.19 13.36 6.97
N HIS A 117 14.13 13.82 7.63
CA HIS A 117 13.39 13.07 8.64
C HIS A 117 12.01 12.76 8.12
N LEU A 118 11.56 11.53 8.29
CA LEU A 118 10.29 11.01 7.83
C LEU A 118 9.57 10.29 8.96
N ASN A 119 8.27 10.52 9.09
CA ASN A 119 7.37 9.74 9.93
C ASN A 119 6.34 9.04 9.05
N HIS A 120 6.33 7.71 9.08
CA HIS A 120 5.29 6.90 8.47
C HIS A 120 4.26 6.47 9.50
N TYR A 121 3.03 6.34 9.07
CA TYR A 121 1.91 5.86 9.87
C TYR A 121 1.27 4.67 9.17
N ALA A 122 1.16 3.57 9.87
CA ALA A 122 0.55 2.35 9.38
C ALA A 122 -0.44 1.77 10.39
N LEU A 123 -1.35 0.97 9.89
CA LEU A 123 -2.28 0.19 10.68
C LEU A 123 -1.95 -1.29 10.49
N ASP A 124 -1.98 -2.06 11.55
CA ASP A 124 -1.76 -3.49 11.52
C ASP A 124 -3.06 -4.24 11.76
N TYR A 125 -3.42 -5.13 10.84
CA TYR A 125 -4.66 -5.90 10.89
C TYR A 125 -4.37 -7.39 10.95
N ALA A 126 -5.18 -8.09 11.74
CA ALA A 126 -5.29 -9.54 11.71
C ALA A 126 -6.77 -9.95 11.77
N ASN A 127 -7.21 -10.84 10.88
CA ASN A 127 -8.61 -11.28 10.77
C ASN A 127 -9.61 -10.10 10.71
N ASP A 128 -9.32 -9.13 9.84
CA ASP A 128 -10.11 -7.90 9.62
C ASP A 128 -10.29 -7.02 10.88
N THR A 129 -9.48 -7.25 11.90
CA THR A 129 -9.51 -6.48 13.14
C THR A 129 -8.19 -5.71 13.31
N LEU A 130 -8.30 -4.41 13.59
CA LEU A 130 -7.14 -3.57 13.91
C LEU A 130 -6.46 -4.10 15.17
N GLN A 131 -5.18 -4.42 15.07
CA GLN A 131 -4.34 -4.89 16.17
C GLN A 131 -3.53 -3.74 16.76
N HIS A 132 -2.75 -3.05 15.90
CA HIS A 132 -1.81 -2.03 16.35
C HIS A 132 -1.80 -0.80 15.45
N ARG A 133 -1.43 0.34 16.03
CA ARG A 133 -1.01 1.53 15.31
C ARG A 133 0.51 1.55 15.30
N ILE A 134 1.07 1.71 14.12
CA ILE A 134 2.51 1.68 13.91
C ILE A 134 2.96 3.06 13.44
N THR A 135 4.02 3.57 14.07
CA THR A 135 4.80 4.69 13.56
C THR A 135 6.18 4.17 13.23
N LEU A 136 6.64 4.44 12.01
CA LEU A 136 8.01 4.19 11.57
C LEU A 136 8.66 5.55 11.37
N THR A 137 9.70 5.86 12.12
CA THR A 137 10.50 7.06 11.93
C THR A 137 11.77 6.74 11.17
N GLU A 138 12.20 7.64 10.29
CA GLU A 138 13.43 7.48 9.51
C GLU A 138 14.24 8.77 9.52
N ASP A 139 15.55 8.64 9.70
CA ASP A 139 16.52 9.69 9.47
C ASP A 139 17.48 9.25 8.37
N VAL A 140 17.38 9.88 7.20
CA VAL A 140 18.12 9.47 6.01
C VAL A 140 18.97 10.59 5.45
N THR A 141 20.07 10.22 4.80
CA THR A 141 20.96 11.14 4.09
C THR A 141 21.20 10.62 2.66
N LEU A 142 21.00 11.50 1.68
CA LEU A 142 21.29 11.22 0.28
C LEU A 142 22.79 11.11 0.03
N GLN A 143 23.17 10.02 -0.65
CA GLN A 143 24.53 9.77 -1.13
C GLN A 143 24.52 9.88 -2.66
N GLY A 144 24.93 11.05 -3.17
CA GLY A 144 24.69 11.39 -4.57
C GLY A 144 23.18 11.51 -4.87
N ASN A 145 22.78 11.35 -6.13
CA ASN A 145 21.39 11.56 -6.54
C ASN A 145 20.56 10.27 -6.58
N ASN A 146 21.16 9.11 -6.38
CA ASN A 146 20.53 7.83 -6.65
C ASN A 146 20.49 6.88 -5.46
N THR A 147 21.13 7.22 -4.35
CA THR A 147 21.10 6.39 -3.13
C THR A 147 20.91 7.23 -1.90
N PHE A 148 20.29 6.65 -0.88
CA PHE A 148 20.34 7.16 0.47
C PHE A 148 20.61 6.04 1.47
N SER A 149 21.07 6.41 2.65
CA SER A 149 21.16 5.52 3.80
C SER A 149 20.78 6.27 5.06
N GLY A 150 20.41 5.52 6.10
CA GLY A 150 20.02 6.10 7.37
C GLY A 150 19.62 5.06 8.38
N SER A 151 18.95 5.52 9.41
CA SER A 151 18.38 4.68 10.48
C SER A 151 16.87 4.75 10.48
N PHE A 152 16.25 3.73 11.06
CA PHE A 152 14.81 3.71 11.32
C PHE A 152 14.52 3.23 12.74
N GLU A 153 13.36 3.63 13.26
CA GLU A 153 12.75 3.09 14.48
C GLU A 153 11.27 2.82 14.25
N ILE A 154 10.80 1.64 14.64
CA ILE A 154 9.39 1.26 14.65
C ILE A 154 8.85 1.37 16.06
N ILE A 155 7.76 2.09 16.20
CA ILE A 155 7.02 2.33 17.43
C ILE A 155 5.64 1.70 17.27
N VAL A 156 5.29 0.77 18.16
CA VAL A 156 3.99 0.08 18.18
C VAL A 156 3.21 0.57 19.39
N ASP A 157 2.03 1.15 19.16
CA ASP A 157 1.16 1.70 20.22
C ASP A 157 1.90 2.64 21.18
N ASN A 158 2.78 3.49 20.65
CA ASN A 158 3.65 4.44 21.35
C ASN A 158 4.81 3.79 22.16
N VAL A 159 5.13 2.51 21.90
CA VAL A 159 6.27 1.83 22.52
C VAL A 159 7.31 1.48 21.46
N PRO A 160 8.59 1.90 21.59
CA PRO A 160 9.67 1.48 20.71
C PRO A 160 9.78 -0.05 20.65
N ALA A 161 9.80 -0.61 19.45
CA ALA A 161 9.76 -2.05 19.23
C ALA A 161 10.97 -2.57 18.45
N VAL A 162 11.35 -1.92 17.35
CA VAL A 162 12.43 -2.34 16.45
C VAL A 162 13.18 -1.13 15.94
N SER A 163 14.50 -1.23 15.83
CA SER A 163 15.33 -0.23 15.16
C SER A 163 16.36 -0.88 14.24
N GLY A 164 16.91 -0.09 13.32
CA GLY A 164 17.87 -0.61 12.37
C GLY A 164 18.35 0.40 11.35
N GLN A 165 18.81 -0.12 10.22
CA GLN A 165 19.33 0.64 9.10
C GLN A 165 18.39 0.56 7.91
N ILE A 166 18.24 1.69 7.21
CA ILE A 166 17.52 1.77 5.94
C ILE A 166 18.47 2.20 4.82
N THR A 167 18.26 1.64 3.65
CA THR A 167 18.93 2.06 2.41
C THR A 167 17.90 2.22 1.31
N GLY A 168 18.10 3.20 0.43
CA GLY A 168 17.26 3.43 -0.74
C GLY A 168 18.07 3.54 -2.02
N GLN A 169 17.54 2.96 -3.09
CA GLN A 169 18.03 3.09 -4.45
C GLN A 169 16.95 3.75 -5.32
N ARG A 170 17.29 4.87 -5.97
CA ARG A 170 16.32 5.58 -6.83
C ARG A 170 15.90 4.71 -8.01
N ILE A 171 14.62 4.62 -8.26
CA ILE A 171 14.05 4.01 -9.45
C ILE A 171 14.03 5.06 -10.55
N LYS A 172 14.50 4.67 -11.72
CA LYS A 172 14.49 5.49 -12.94
C LYS A 172 13.52 4.89 -13.93
N PRO A 173 12.85 5.71 -14.76
CA PRO A 173 12.02 5.23 -15.87
C PRO A 173 12.86 4.48 -16.91
#